data_90520a8abfcafb7ca572876f1f1f4d21
#
_entry.id   90520a8abfcafb7ca572876f1f1f4d21
#
_cell.length_a   1.000
_cell.length_b   1.000
_cell.length_c   1.000
_cell.angle_alpha   90.00
_cell.angle_beta   90.00
_cell.angle_gamma   90.00
#
_symmetry.space_group_name_H-M   'P 1'
#
loop_
_entity.id
_entity.type
_entity.pdbx_description
1 polymer ?
#
loop_
_entity_poly.entity_id
_entity_poly.type
_entity_poly.pdbx_seq_one_letter_code
_entity_poly.pdbx_strand_id
1 'polypeptide(L)'
;NVKFSVDMAVQIELGNFNQSTGVVQIRGPFNGWGGTALTREGETTIYSGTVSVTANEGAEVPHKFYIAGFANPDDGYENAIGDRTFVMAATPQVLDVVYFNNQGPVGPEVTANVTFSVDMALRIASGAFDPATMGVDVRGDALSNVILTRLPLPCRITPWWRRGCSASR
;
A
#
# COMPACT_ATOMS: atom_id res chain seq x y z
N ASN A 1 22.90 18.16 -8.29
CA ASN A 1 22.62 16.89 -8.96
C ASN A 1 21.77 16.01 -8.07
N VAL A 2 20.72 15.41 -8.63
CA VAL A 2 19.80 14.52 -7.91
C VAL A 2 19.74 13.19 -8.68
N LYS A 3 20.00 12.06 -7.99
CA LYS A 3 19.79 10.73 -8.55
C LYS A 3 18.36 10.29 -8.24
N PHE A 4 17.63 9.95 -9.28
CA PHE A 4 16.30 9.36 -9.24
C PHE A 4 16.39 7.86 -9.54
N SER A 5 15.59 7.05 -8.85
CA SER A 5 15.57 5.60 -9.06
C SER A 5 14.13 5.08 -8.93
N VAL A 6 13.73 4.21 -9.87
CA VAL A 6 12.41 3.58 -9.87
C VAL A 6 12.51 2.08 -10.16
N ASP A 7 11.77 1.28 -9.42
CA ASP A 7 11.66 -0.15 -9.63
C ASP A 7 10.42 -0.45 -10.50
N MET A 8 10.69 -1.13 -11.62
CA MET A 8 9.70 -1.48 -12.63
C MET A 8 9.19 -2.93 -12.51
N ALA A 9 9.53 -3.65 -11.43
CA ALA A 9 9.23 -5.07 -11.26
C ALA A 9 7.78 -5.43 -11.57
N VAL A 10 6.83 -4.72 -10.96
CA VAL A 10 5.40 -4.97 -11.16
C VAL A 10 4.93 -4.63 -12.58
N GLN A 11 5.45 -3.56 -13.17
CA GLN A 11 5.09 -3.19 -14.54
C GLN A 11 5.62 -4.20 -15.58
N ILE A 12 6.76 -4.83 -15.29
CA ILE A 12 7.31 -5.92 -16.08
C ILE A 12 6.44 -7.18 -15.95
N GLU A 13 6.08 -7.55 -14.71
CA GLU A 13 5.24 -8.71 -14.42
C GLU A 13 3.85 -8.60 -15.06
N LEU A 14 3.26 -7.41 -15.04
CA LEU A 14 1.97 -7.13 -15.68
C LEU A 14 2.05 -7.00 -17.22
N GLY A 15 3.25 -7.02 -17.81
CA GLY A 15 3.45 -6.85 -19.25
C GLY A 15 3.27 -5.41 -19.74
N ASN A 16 3.15 -4.42 -18.85
CA ASN A 16 3.03 -3.00 -19.18
C ASN A 16 4.36 -2.38 -19.58
N PHE A 17 5.46 -3.02 -19.24
CA PHE A 17 6.80 -2.54 -19.54
C PHE A 17 7.70 -3.69 -20.03
N ASN A 18 8.32 -3.52 -21.21
CA ASN A 18 9.27 -4.47 -21.76
C ASN A 18 10.71 -3.99 -21.50
N GLN A 19 11.46 -4.73 -20.70
CA GLN A 19 12.84 -4.38 -20.32
C GLN A 19 13.82 -4.24 -21.49
N SER A 20 13.57 -4.94 -22.60
CA SER A 20 14.48 -4.95 -23.75
C SER A 20 14.29 -3.74 -24.67
N THR A 21 13.09 -3.17 -24.72
CA THR A 21 12.72 -2.10 -25.68
C THR A 21 12.13 -0.86 -25.00
N GLY A 22 11.66 -0.99 -23.77
CA GLY A 22 11.00 0.08 -23.05
C GLY A 22 11.97 1.14 -22.54
N VAL A 23 11.51 2.37 -22.49
CA VAL A 23 12.26 3.52 -21.99
C VAL A 23 11.52 4.11 -20.79
N VAL A 24 12.19 4.16 -19.66
CA VAL A 24 11.73 4.86 -18.45
C VAL A 24 12.34 6.25 -18.40
N GLN A 25 11.57 7.23 -18.08
CA GLN A 25 12.00 8.63 -17.97
C GLN A 25 11.65 9.22 -16.62
N ILE A 26 12.45 10.18 -16.17
CA ILE A 26 12.07 11.12 -15.11
C ILE A 26 11.63 12.44 -15.72
N ARG A 27 10.51 12.99 -15.26
CA ARG A 27 9.94 14.25 -15.71
C ARG A 27 9.68 15.19 -14.55
N GLY A 28 9.87 16.48 -14.77
CA GLY A 28 9.63 17.51 -13.77
C GLY A 28 9.96 18.89 -14.33
N PRO A 29 9.80 19.97 -13.53
CA PRO A 29 10.12 21.33 -13.95
C PRO A 29 11.57 21.48 -14.41
N PHE A 30 12.49 20.71 -13.83
CA PHE A 30 13.93 20.74 -14.13
C PHE A 30 14.29 20.32 -15.57
N ASN A 31 13.40 19.67 -16.27
CA ASN A 31 13.56 19.32 -17.69
C ASN A 31 12.34 19.73 -18.54
N GLY A 32 11.55 20.73 -18.04
CA GLY A 32 10.36 21.22 -18.71
C GLY A 32 9.29 20.16 -18.94
N TRP A 33 9.25 19.12 -18.10
CA TRP A 33 8.39 17.94 -18.24
C TRP A 33 8.65 17.12 -19.53
N GLY A 34 9.78 17.40 -20.23
CA GLY A 34 10.14 16.76 -21.51
C GLY A 34 10.69 15.36 -21.37
N GLY A 35 11.07 14.96 -20.18
CA GLY A 35 11.62 13.63 -19.90
C GLY A 35 13.13 13.49 -20.07
N THR A 36 13.77 12.87 -19.10
CA THR A 36 15.16 12.42 -19.15
C THR A 36 15.18 10.90 -18.99
N ALA A 37 15.75 10.18 -19.94
CA ALA A 37 15.80 8.72 -19.90
C ALA A 37 16.62 8.23 -18.70
N LEU A 38 16.15 7.19 -18.05
CA LEU A 38 16.85 6.45 -17.01
C LEU A 38 17.48 5.18 -17.60
N THR A 39 18.57 4.75 -16.98
CA THR A 39 19.29 3.55 -17.38
C THR A 39 19.05 2.43 -16.38
N ARG A 40 18.87 1.22 -16.87
CA ARG A 40 18.72 0.02 -16.05
C ARG A 40 20.00 -0.24 -15.23
N GLU A 41 19.86 -0.56 -13.96
CA GLU A 41 20.97 -0.93 -13.07
C GLU A 41 21.28 -2.43 -13.20
N GLY A 42 22.23 -2.77 -14.05
CA GLY A 42 22.66 -4.17 -14.28
C GLY A 42 21.47 -5.07 -14.67
N GLU A 43 21.35 -6.24 -14.02
CA GLU A 43 20.29 -7.21 -14.28
C GLU A 43 19.06 -7.04 -13.34
N THR A 44 18.95 -5.89 -12.69
CA THR A 44 17.82 -5.59 -11.80
C THR A 44 16.59 -5.10 -12.57
N THR A 45 15.50 -4.83 -11.87
CA THR A 45 14.31 -4.15 -12.40
C THR A 45 14.33 -2.64 -12.13
N ILE A 46 15.45 -2.13 -11.57
CA ILE A 46 15.63 -0.74 -11.18
C ILE A 46 16.21 0.07 -12.34
N TYR A 47 15.61 1.22 -12.60
CA TYR A 47 16.07 2.23 -13.56
C TYR A 47 16.44 3.49 -12.80
N SER A 48 17.63 4.04 -13.09
CA SER A 48 18.10 5.25 -12.43
C SER A 48 18.81 6.21 -13.35
N GLY A 49 18.94 7.45 -12.90
CA GLY A 49 19.67 8.51 -13.58
C GLY A 49 19.90 9.71 -12.71
N THR A 50 21.01 10.41 -12.96
CA THR A 50 21.35 11.63 -12.26
C THR A 50 21.02 12.83 -13.14
N VAL A 51 20.23 13.75 -12.60
CA VAL A 51 19.77 14.94 -13.32
C VAL A 51 20.23 16.21 -12.58
N SER A 52 20.63 17.23 -13.34
CA SER A 52 20.88 18.54 -12.76
C SER A 52 19.54 19.23 -12.48
N VAL A 53 19.28 19.51 -11.22
CA VAL A 53 18.09 20.21 -10.77
C VAL A 53 18.50 21.56 -10.19
N THR A 54 17.82 22.63 -10.60
CA THR A 54 17.99 23.99 -10.06
C THR A 54 16.74 24.38 -9.32
N ALA A 55 16.85 24.57 -8.02
CA ALA A 55 15.81 25.07 -7.14
C ALA A 55 16.46 25.67 -5.89
N ASN A 56 15.71 26.45 -5.14
CA ASN A 56 16.18 26.96 -3.84
C ASN A 56 16.29 25.80 -2.85
N GLU A 57 17.28 25.87 -1.95
CA GLU A 57 17.38 24.93 -0.83
C GLU A 57 16.09 24.98 0.01
N GLY A 58 15.59 23.80 0.38
CA GLY A 58 14.33 23.64 1.11
C GLY A 58 13.07 23.70 0.25
N ALA A 59 13.18 24.00 -1.05
CA ALA A 59 12.02 23.99 -1.94
C ALA A 59 11.57 22.56 -2.24
N GLU A 60 10.26 22.34 -2.27
CA GLU A 60 9.67 21.12 -2.79
C GLU A 60 9.71 21.13 -4.32
N VAL A 61 10.27 20.06 -4.91
CA VAL A 61 10.40 19.91 -6.36
C VAL A 61 9.53 18.73 -6.81
N PRO A 62 8.47 19.00 -7.59
CA PRO A 62 7.61 17.94 -8.11
C PRO A 62 8.29 17.16 -9.24
N HIS A 63 7.95 15.87 -9.35
CA HIS A 63 8.40 15.00 -10.42
C HIS A 63 7.49 13.80 -10.61
N LYS A 64 7.61 13.13 -11.76
CA LYS A 64 6.96 11.86 -12.07
C LYS A 64 7.87 10.96 -12.88
N PHE A 65 7.73 9.66 -12.67
CA PHE A 65 8.27 8.70 -13.62
C PHE A 65 7.30 8.48 -14.79
N TYR A 66 7.85 8.09 -15.91
CA TYR A 66 7.11 7.98 -17.17
C TYR A 66 7.65 6.80 -17.99
N ILE A 67 6.76 5.98 -18.51
CA ILE A 67 7.07 4.95 -19.52
C ILE A 67 6.79 5.53 -20.90
N ALA A 68 7.82 5.63 -21.74
CA ALA A 68 7.67 6.14 -23.09
C ALA A 68 7.14 5.07 -24.05
N GLY A 69 6.44 5.52 -25.10
CA GLY A 69 6.00 4.65 -26.20
C GLY A 69 4.53 4.26 -26.19
N PHE A 70 3.72 4.76 -25.25
CA PHE A 70 2.28 4.61 -25.32
C PHE A 70 1.68 5.43 -26.48
N ALA A 71 0.64 4.90 -27.13
CA ALA A 71 -0.07 5.59 -28.20
C ALA A 71 -0.77 6.86 -27.68
N ASN A 72 -1.34 6.81 -26.46
CA ASN A 72 -1.76 7.98 -25.71
C ASN A 72 -0.66 8.33 -24.71
N PRO A 73 0.01 9.47 -24.81
CA PRO A 73 1.10 9.84 -23.91
C PRO A 73 0.71 9.88 -22.43
N ASP A 74 -0.55 10.15 -22.11
CA ASP A 74 -1.02 10.21 -20.72
C ASP A 74 -0.98 8.85 -20.03
N ASP A 75 -1.08 7.75 -20.77
CA ASP A 75 -1.04 6.40 -20.24
C ASP A 75 0.36 6.00 -19.73
N GLY A 76 1.40 6.71 -20.14
CA GLY A 76 2.78 6.48 -19.70
C GLY A 76 3.11 7.04 -18.33
N TYR A 77 2.28 7.91 -17.75
CA TYR A 77 2.52 8.49 -16.44
C TYR A 77 2.14 7.55 -15.29
N GLU A 78 2.65 7.87 -14.11
CA GLU A 78 2.23 7.26 -12.84
C GLU A 78 0.83 7.76 -12.46
N ASN A 79 -0.20 7.25 -13.12
CA ASN A 79 -1.58 7.78 -13.00
C ASN A 79 -2.29 7.36 -11.71
N ALA A 80 -1.78 6.33 -11.01
CA ALA A 80 -2.36 5.89 -9.73
C ALA A 80 -2.01 6.83 -8.56
N ILE A 81 -1.06 7.75 -8.75
CA ILE A 81 -0.60 8.68 -7.72
C ILE A 81 -0.50 10.11 -8.27
N GLY A 82 -0.50 11.09 -7.37
CA GLY A 82 -0.16 12.49 -7.68
C GLY A 82 1.32 12.65 -8.07
N ASP A 83 1.75 13.88 -8.29
CA ASP A 83 3.18 14.16 -8.47
C ASP A 83 3.95 13.78 -7.21
N ARG A 84 5.10 13.14 -7.39
CA ARG A 84 6.06 12.93 -6.31
C ARG A 84 6.75 14.25 -6.01
N THR A 85 7.19 14.43 -4.78
CA THR A 85 8.00 15.60 -4.40
C THR A 85 9.25 15.15 -3.66
N PHE A 86 10.32 15.96 -3.73
CA PHE A 86 11.46 15.88 -2.83
C PHE A 86 11.86 17.29 -2.41
N VAL A 87 12.51 17.41 -1.26
CA VAL A 87 13.01 18.70 -0.78
C VAL A 87 14.43 18.90 -1.29
N MET A 88 14.68 20.03 -1.95
CA MET A 88 15.99 20.35 -2.51
C MET A 88 17.00 20.62 -1.41
N ALA A 89 18.16 19.94 -1.47
CA ALA A 89 19.30 20.18 -0.60
C ALA A 89 20.43 20.92 -1.32
N ALA A 90 21.29 21.59 -0.57
CA ALA A 90 22.47 22.27 -1.09
C ALA A 90 23.52 21.32 -1.67
N THR A 91 23.49 20.03 -1.30
CA THR A 91 24.44 19.00 -1.74
C THR A 91 23.80 18.05 -2.72
N PRO A 92 24.59 17.31 -3.53
CA PRO A 92 24.06 16.23 -4.37
C PRO A 92 23.23 15.23 -3.56
N GLN A 93 22.08 14.81 -4.12
CA GLN A 93 21.12 13.93 -3.45
C GLN A 93 20.98 12.62 -4.20
N VAL A 94 20.78 11.55 -3.43
CA VAL A 94 20.34 10.24 -3.94
C VAL A 94 19.00 9.99 -3.28
N LEU A 95 17.94 9.96 -4.07
CA LEU A 95 16.59 9.66 -3.58
C LEU A 95 16.42 8.13 -3.45
N ASP A 96 15.58 7.72 -2.52
CA ASP A 96 15.25 6.31 -2.33
C ASP A 96 14.65 5.70 -3.60
N VAL A 97 14.86 4.41 -3.79
CA VAL A 97 14.19 3.65 -4.85
C VAL A 97 12.71 3.56 -4.52
N VAL A 98 11.87 3.92 -5.48
CA VAL A 98 10.41 3.82 -5.34
C VAL A 98 9.85 2.87 -6.40
N TYR A 99 8.72 2.25 -6.13
CA TYR A 99 8.00 1.48 -7.15
C TYR A 99 7.17 2.39 -8.05
N PHE A 100 7.14 2.09 -9.35
CA PHE A 100 6.27 2.79 -10.29
C PHE A 100 4.80 2.70 -9.82
N ASN A 101 4.08 3.82 -9.82
CA ASN A 101 2.72 3.94 -9.25
C ASN A 101 2.60 3.55 -7.76
N ASN A 102 3.70 3.50 -7.00
CA ASN A 102 3.78 2.95 -5.65
C ASN A 102 3.31 1.48 -5.54
N GLN A 103 3.33 0.76 -6.67
CA GLN A 103 2.95 -0.64 -6.74
C GLN A 103 4.18 -1.53 -6.53
N GLY A 104 4.40 -1.96 -5.29
CA GLY A 104 5.42 -2.96 -4.97
C GLY A 104 4.94 -4.39 -5.32
N PRO A 105 5.86 -5.36 -5.44
CA PRO A 105 5.50 -6.75 -5.63
C PRO A 105 4.57 -7.24 -4.52
N VAL A 106 3.51 -7.91 -4.90
CA VAL A 106 2.66 -8.62 -3.92
C VAL A 106 3.43 -9.84 -3.47
N GLY A 107 3.64 -9.98 -2.16
CA GLY A 107 4.25 -11.18 -1.60
C GLY A 107 3.46 -12.44 -1.97
N PRO A 108 4.04 -13.63 -1.77
CA PRO A 108 3.32 -14.88 -2.01
C PRO A 108 2.02 -14.90 -1.19
N GLU A 109 0.97 -15.48 -1.77
CA GLU A 109 -0.30 -15.66 -1.08
C GLU A 109 -0.06 -16.44 0.21
N VAL A 110 -0.48 -15.88 1.33
CA VAL A 110 -0.40 -16.53 2.63
C VAL A 110 -1.79 -16.69 3.22
N THR A 111 -2.08 -17.84 3.75
CA THR A 111 -3.30 -18.10 4.52
C THR A 111 -2.99 -17.93 5.99
N ALA A 112 -3.70 -17.05 6.66
CA ALA A 112 -3.59 -16.84 8.09
C ALA A 112 -4.96 -16.91 8.76
N ASN A 113 -5.00 -17.49 9.97
CA ASN A 113 -6.19 -17.42 10.81
C ASN A 113 -6.22 -16.05 11.48
N VAL A 114 -7.28 -15.28 11.23
CA VAL A 114 -7.49 -13.99 11.87
C VAL A 114 -8.66 -14.10 12.85
N THR A 115 -8.41 -13.74 14.11
CA THR A 115 -9.45 -13.68 15.14
C THR A 115 -10.00 -12.28 15.24
N PHE A 116 -11.30 -12.14 15.02
CA PHE A 116 -12.01 -10.88 15.21
C PHE A 116 -12.72 -10.90 16.55
N SER A 117 -12.62 -9.82 17.30
CA SER A 117 -13.31 -9.65 18.58
C SER A 117 -14.00 -8.29 18.61
N VAL A 118 -15.25 -8.26 19.05
CA VAL A 118 -16.03 -7.04 19.25
C VAL A 118 -16.70 -7.06 20.60
N ASP A 119 -16.61 -5.96 21.34
CA ASP A 119 -17.35 -5.79 22.60
C ASP A 119 -18.73 -5.19 22.30
N MET A 120 -19.78 -5.95 22.63
CA MET A 120 -21.17 -5.58 22.43
C MET A 120 -21.85 -5.11 23.72
N ALA A 121 -21.10 -4.94 24.82
CA ALA A 121 -21.68 -4.65 26.15
C ALA A 121 -22.59 -3.41 26.13
N LEU A 122 -22.18 -2.32 25.52
CA LEU A 122 -22.97 -1.09 25.43
C LEU A 122 -24.26 -1.26 24.60
N ARG A 123 -24.20 -2.03 23.52
CA ARG A 123 -25.37 -2.30 22.67
C ARG A 123 -26.38 -3.21 23.37
N ILE A 124 -25.90 -4.18 24.13
CA ILE A 124 -26.74 -5.05 24.97
C ILE A 124 -27.40 -4.22 26.08
N ALA A 125 -26.62 -3.40 26.80
CA ALA A 125 -27.12 -2.58 27.90
C ALA A 125 -28.17 -1.55 27.44
N SER A 126 -28.05 -1.03 26.21
CA SER A 126 -29.04 -0.10 25.64
C SER A 126 -30.26 -0.78 25.02
N GLY A 127 -30.31 -2.11 25.00
CA GLY A 127 -31.35 -2.88 24.31
C GLY A 127 -31.30 -2.83 22.77
N ALA A 128 -30.24 -2.25 22.20
CA ALA A 128 -30.08 -2.16 20.76
C ALA A 128 -29.52 -3.45 20.11
N PHE A 129 -29.12 -4.41 20.93
CA PHE A 129 -28.68 -5.74 20.51
C PHE A 129 -29.11 -6.80 21.51
N ASP A 130 -29.91 -7.76 21.06
CA ASP A 130 -30.32 -8.92 21.84
C ASP A 130 -29.48 -10.15 21.42
N PRO A 131 -28.59 -10.64 22.30
CA PRO A 131 -27.73 -11.79 21.98
C PRO A 131 -28.48 -13.13 21.86
N ALA A 132 -29.75 -13.19 22.21
CA ALA A 132 -30.60 -14.38 22.06
C ALA A 132 -31.20 -14.50 20.64
N THR A 133 -31.40 -13.36 19.96
CA THR A 133 -32.12 -13.29 18.69
C THR A 133 -31.28 -12.68 17.56
N MET A 134 -30.22 -11.95 17.89
CA MET A 134 -29.35 -11.25 16.93
C MET A 134 -27.97 -11.86 16.89
N GLY A 135 -27.36 -11.87 15.67
CA GLY A 135 -25.97 -12.28 15.45
C GLY A 135 -25.09 -11.09 15.09
N VAL A 136 -23.80 -11.25 15.26
CA VAL A 136 -22.76 -10.32 14.75
C VAL A 136 -21.97 -11.06 13.69
N ASP A 137 -21.79 -10.43 12.53
CA ASP A 137 -20.96 -10.96 11.45
C ASP A 137 -19.82 -10.00 11.11
N VAL A 138 -18.74 -10.54 10.54
CA VAL A 138 -17.65 -9.77 9.93
C VAL A 138 -17.77 -9.92 8.43
N ARG A 139 -17.71 -8.79 7.72
CA ARG A 139 -17.77 -8.74 6.26
C ARG A 139 -16.52 -8.09 5.70
N GLY A 140 -16.08 -8.56 4.54
CA GLY A 140 -14.96 -8.03 3.77
C GLY A 140 -14.78 -8.81 2.48
N ASP A 141 -14.09 -8.24 1.51
CA ASP A 141 -13.94 -8.85 0.16
C ASP A 141 -13.27 -10.23 0.19
N ALA A 142 -12.41 -10.48 1.18
CA ALA A 142 -11.75 -11.77 1.39
C ALA A 142 -12.51 -12.71 2.35
N LEU A 143 -13.68 -12.32 2.83
CA LEU A 143 -14.42 -13.07 3.87
C LEU A 143 -15.77 -13.53 3.33
N SER A 144 -15.98 -14.83 3.27
CA SER A 144 -17.30 -15.42 3.05
C SER A 144 -18.05 -15.44 4.38
N ASN A 145 -18.85 -14.41 4.68
CA ASN A 145 -19.76 -14.32 5.85
C ASN A 145 -19.30 -15.09 7.11
N VAL A 146 -18.39 -14.51 7.89
CA VAL A 146 -17.96 -15.11 9.16
C VAL A 146 -18.93 -14.67 10.27
N ILE A 147 -19.72 -15.60 10.79
CA ILE A 147 -20.57 -15.36 11.95
C ILE A 147 -19.70 -15.48 13.21
N LEU A 148 -19.68 -14.42 14.02
CA LEU A 148 -18.98 -14.44 15.30
C LEU A 148 -19.79 -15.27 16.33
N THR A 149 -19.15 -16.28 16.90
CA THR A 149 -19.76 -17.02 18.01
C THR A 149 -19.46 -16.35 19.33
N ARG A 150 -20.45 -16.35 20.22
CA ARG A 150 -20.28 -15.82 21.58
C ARG A 150 -19.24 -16.66 22.33
N LEU A 151 -18.17 -16.04 22.81
CA LEU A 151 -17.29 -16.69 23.77
C LEU A 151 -18.05 -16.93 25.07
N PRO A 152 -17.94 -18.15 25.67
CA PRO A 152 -18.49 -18.37 26.99
C PRO A 152 -17.85 -17.37 27.95
N LEU A 153 -18.68 -16.64 28.68
CA LEU A 153 -18.19 -15.70 29.71
C LEU A 153 -17.29 -16.48 30.66
N PRO A 154 -16.07 -15.99 31.00
CA PRO A 154 -15.30 -16.59 32.06
C PRO A 154 -16.17 -16.55 33.32
N CYS A 155 -16.35 -17.72 33.91
CA CYS A 155 -17.09 -17.86 35.16
C CYS A 155 -16.42 -16.93 36.21
N ARG A 156 -16.99 -15.77 36.51
CA ARG A 156 -16.53 -14.96 37.63
C ARG A 156 -16.82 -15.76 38.89
N ILE A 157 -15.76 -16.31 39.48
CA ILE A 157 -15.84 -16.84 40.84
C ILE A 157 -16.04 -15.63 41.77
N THR A 158 -17.28 -15.28 42.04
CA THR A 158 -17.56 -14.43 43.20
C THR A 158 -17.40 -15.31 44.44
N PRO A 159 -16.57 -14.94 45.45
CA PRO A 159 -16.53 -15.65 46.69
C PRO A 159 -17.82 -15.33 47.43
N TRP A 160 -18.68 -16.30 47.60
CA TRP A 160 -19.94 -16.39 48.34
C TRP A 160 -21.08 -16.93 47.50
N TRP A 161 -21.47 -18.16 47.89
CA TRP A 161 -22.63 -18.98 47.50
C TRP A 161 -22.48 -19.89 46.27
N ARG A 162 -22.27 -21.17 46.56
CA ARG A 162 -22.35 -22.30 45.62
C ARG A 162 -23.70 -22.33 44.91
N ARG A 163 -23.73 -22.22 43.59
CA ARG A 163 -24.61 -22.99 42.72
C ARG A 163 -23.85 -23.33 41.45
N GLY A 164 -23.79 -24.60 41.12
CA GLY A 164 -22.94 -25.19 40.14
C GLY A 164 -23.19 -24.73 38.71
N CYS A 165 -22.11 -24.55 37.97
CA CYS A 165 -22.14 -24.55 36.52
C CYS A 165 -22.27 -26.00 36.06
N SER A 166 -23.43 -26.40 35.55
CA SER A 166 -23.65 -27.63 34.85
C SER A 166 -23.26 -27.44 33.40
N ALA A 167 -22.21 -28.10 32.95
CA ALA A 167 -21.90 -28.27 31.52
C ALA A 167 -22.81 -29.40 31.02
N SER A 168 -23.79 -29.08 30.21
CA SER A 168 -24.48 -30.05 29.37
C SER A 168 -23.73 -30.17 28.02
N ARG A 169 -23.51 -31.40 27.68
CA ARG A 169 -22.84 -31.90 26.43
C ARG A 169 -23.62 -31.54 25.19
#